data_39eddb9619a9426675be48b80af3f486
#
_entry.id   39eddb9619a9426675be48b80af3f486
#
_cell.length_a   1.000
_cell.length_b   1.000
_cell.length_c   1.000
_cell.angle_alpha   90.00
_cell.angle_beta   90.00
_cell.angle_gamma   90.00
#
_symmetry.space_group_name_H-M   'P 1'
#
loop_
_entity.id
_entity.type
_entity.pdbx_description
1 polymer ?
#
loop_
_entity_poly.entity_id
_entity_poly.type
_entity_poly.pdbx_seq_one_letter_code
_entity_poly.pdbx_strand_id
1 'polypeptide(L)'
;WLISRQRHWGCPIPVIHCDACGAVPVPDDQLPVLLPEDVTFDRPGNPLDHHPTWKHAACPKCGAPARRDTDTMDTFVDSSWYFARFTDPWNESAPTTLRFVDGKDGWLPVNQYIGGIEHAILHLLYSRFFTRAMKATGHLTEVKEPFQGLFTQGMVVHETYRAANGDWV
;
A
#
# COMPACT_ATOMS: atom_id res chain seq x y z
N TRP A 1 12.86 7.75 -1.31
CA TRP A 1 11.70 6.98 -0.86
C TRP A 1 10.47 7.36 -1.68
N LEU A 2 10.07 6.48 -2.60
CA LEU A 2 8.96 6.69 -3.52
C LEU A 2 7.93 5.57 -3.34
N ILE A 3 6.65 5.91 -3.56
CA ILE A 3 5.53 4.98 -3.36
C ILE A 3 5.24 4.13 -4.60
N SER A 4 5.55 4.61 -5.79
CA SER A 4 5.20 3.95 -7.06
C SER A 4 6.24 2.91 -7.50
N ARG A 5 5.75 1.83 -8.10
CA ARG A 5 6.52 0.72 -8.66
C ARG A 5 6.01 0.35 -10.05
N GLN A 6 6.92 0.08 -10.97
CA GLN A 6 6.63 -0.32 -12.35
C GLN A 6 6.54 -1.84 -12.45
N ARG A 7 5.49 -2.42 -11.88
CA ARG A 7 5.28 -3.89 -11.83
C ARG A 7 3.81 -4.27 -11.72
N HIS A 8 3.49 -5.48 -12.16
CA HIS A 8 2.18 -6.11 -11.99
C HIS A 8 2.05 -6.78 -10.61
N TRP A 9 2.28 -6.01 -9.55
CA TRP A 9 2.23 -6.48 -8.17
C TRP A 9 1.95 -5.32 -7.21
N GLY A 10 0.95 -5.46 -6.35
CA GLY A 10 0.55 -4.42 -5.42
C GLY A 10 -0.72 -3.69 -5.85
N CYS A 11 -1.16 -2.73 -5.04
CA CYS A 11 -2.33 -1.90 -5.36
C CYS A 11 -2.05 -0.97 -6.52
N PRO A 12 -2.90 -0.93 -7.56
CA PRO A 12 -2.83 0.09 -8.59
C PRO A 12 -3.00 1.48 -7.98
N ILE A 13 -2.28 2.47 -8.51
CA ILE A 13 -2.47 3.87 -8.13
C ILE A 13 -3.79 4.35 -8.73
N PRO A 14 -4.78 4.78 -7.91
CA PRO A 14 -6.12 5.09 -8.40
C PRO A 14 -6.20 6.51 -9.01
N VAL A 15 -5.40 6.75 -10.04
CA VAL A 15 -5.31 8.04 -10.75
C VAL A 15 -5.46 7.84 -12.25
N ILE A 16 -6.15 8.78 -12.88
CA ILE A 16 -6.29 8.88 -14.33
C ILE A 16 -5.65 10.18 -14.80
N HIS A 17 -4.75 10.08 -15.75
CA HIS A 17 -4.05 11.21 -16.37
C HIS A 17 -4.82 11.68 -17.61
N CYS A 18 -5.31 12.90 -17.57
CA CYS A 18 -6.04 13.56 -18.64
C CYS A 18 -5.26 14.78 -19.15
N ASP A 19 -5.13 14.93 -20.47
CA ASP A 19 -4.39 16.06 -21.04
C ASP A 19 -5.02 17.42 -20.69
N ALA A 20 -6.35 17.47 -20.58
CA ALA A 20 -7.08 18.70 -20.25
C ALA A 20 -7.20 18.96 -18.74
N CYS A 21 -7.32 17.89 -17.92
CA CYS A 21 -7.65 18.02 -16.50
C CYS A 21 -6.48 17.71 -15.57
N GLY A 22 -5.37 17.20 -16.09
CA GLY A 22 -4.23 16.72 -15.31
C GLY A 22 -4.50 15.38 -14.62
N ALA A 23 -3.92 15.18 -13.46
CA ALA A 23 -4.16 13.99 -12.63
C ALA A 23 -5.54 14.07 -11.96
N VAL A 24 -6.39 13.09 -12.20
CA VAL A 24 -7.77 13.01 -11.67
C VAL A 24 -7.92 11.71 -10.88
N PRO A 25 -8.35 11.73 -9.62
CA PRO A 25 -8.63 10.52 -8.86
C PRO A 25 -9.70 9.66 -9.54
N VAL A 26 -9.57 8.35 -9.43
CA VAL A 26 -10.65 7.42 -9.78
C VAL A 26 -11.80 7.65 -8.81
N PRO A 27 -13.06 7.80 -9.29
CA PRO A 27 -14.22 7.96 -8.41
C PRO A 27 -14.42 6.78 -7.46
N ASP A 28 -14.97 7.04 -6.28
CA ASP A 28 -15.16 6.04 -5.23
C ASP A 28 -16.01 4.86 -5.67
N ASP A 29 -17.01 5.09 -6.51
CA ASP A 29 -17.89 4.07 -7.09
C ASP A 29 -17.21 3.16 -8.13
N GLN A 30 -15.99 3.51 -8.54
CA GLN A 30 -15.14 2.73 -9.46
C GLN A 30 -13.95 2.06 -8.74
N LEU A 31 -13.91 2.12 -7.42
CA LEU A 31 -12.92 1.42 -6.61
C LEU A 31 -13.41 0.03 -6.18
N PRO A 32 -12.53 -0.94 -6.03
CA PRO A 32 -11.08 -0.88 -6.27
C PRO A 32 -10.71 -0.92 -7.76
N VAL A 33 -9.60 -0.32 -8.12
CA VAL A 33 -9.00 -0.52 -9.45
C VAL A 33 -8.39 -1.92 -9.48
N LEU A 34 -8.93 -2.79 -10.33
CA LEU A 34 -8.45 -4.16 -10.48
C LEU A 34 -7.32 -4.26 -11.50
N LEU A 35 -6.33 -5.08 -11.19
CA LEU A 35 -5.28 -5.43 -12.14
C LEU A 35 -5.85 -6.36 -13.23
N PRO A 36 -5.38 -6.24 -14.50
CA PRO A 36 -5.77 -7.17 -15.54
C PRO A 36 -5.14 -8.55 -15.31
N GLU A 37 -5.84 -9.61 -15.65
CA GLU A 37 -5.35 -10.98 -15.52
C GLU A 37 -4.57 -11.45 -16.76
N ASP A 38 -4.80 -10.83 -17.90
CA ASP A 38 -4.23 -11.17 -19.21
C ASP A 38 -2.92 -10.41 -19.54
N VAL A 39 -2.07 -10.21 -18.53
CA VAL A 39 -0.78 -9.55 -18.67
C VAL A 39 0.28 -10.50 -19.20
N THR A 40 1.10 -10.02 -20.13
CA THR A 40 2.28 -10.75 -20.65
C THR A 40 3.57 -10.15 -20.11
N PHE A 41 4.58 -11.00 -19.92
CA PHE A 41 5.93 -10.63 -19.46
C PHE A 41 7.00 -10.93 -20.51
N ASP A 42 6.61 -10.81 -21.77
CA ASP A 42 7.42 -11.17 -22.95
C ASP A 42 8.47 -10.11 -23.32
N ARG A 43 8.43 -8.94 -22.70
CA ARG A 43 9.35 -7.83 -22.98
C ARG A 43 9.70 -7.04 -21.72
N PRO A 44 10.87 -6.38 -21.69
CA PRO A 44 11.29 -5.51 -20.59
C PRO A 44 10.35 -4.32 -20.41
N GLY A 45 10.29 -3.80 -19.17
CA GLY A 45 9.54 -2.60 -18.82
C GLY A 45 8.30 -2.88 -17.97
N ASN A 46 7.44 -1.88 -17.86
CA ASN A 46 6.24 -1.99 -17.05
C ASN A 46 5.14 -2.78 -17.79
N PRO A 47 4.76 -3.97 -17.33
CA PRO A 47 3.77 -4.79 -18.02
C PRO A 47 2.39 -4.15 -18.12
N LEU A 48 2.00 -3.32 -17.15
CA LEU A 48 0.73 -2.58 -17.19
C LEU A 48 0.75 -1.47 -18.26
N ASP A 49 1.90 -0.85 -18.47
CA ASP A 49 2.07 0.14 -19.54
C ASP A 49 2.00 -0.50 -20.93
N HIS A 50 2.41 -1.75 -21.02
CA HIS A 50 2.34 -2.50 -22.27
C HIS A 50 0.95 -3.09 -22.55
N HIS A 51 0.05 -3.10 -21.56
CA HIS A 51 -1.28 -3.69 -21.73
C HIS A 51 -2.09 -2.92 -22.79
N PRO A 52 -2.72 -3.61 -23.76
CA PRO A 52 -3.31 -2.95 -24.93
C PRO A 52 -4.54 -2.11 -24.59
N THR A 53 -5.32 -2.49 -23.59
CA THR A 53 -6.61 -1.89 -23.27
C THR A 53 -6.71 -1.31 -21.87
N TRP A 54 -6.20 -1.99 -20.85
CA TRP A 54 -6.40 -1.66 -19.44
C TRP A 54 -5.99 -0.22 -19.07
N LYS A 55 -4.94 0.28 -19.65
CA LYS A 55 -4.43 1.64 -19.40
C LYS A 55 -5.33 2.75 -19.97
N HIS A 56 -6.24 2.44 -20.89
CA HIS A 56 -7.12 3.43 -21.48
C HIS A 56 -8.39 3.60 -20.67
N ALA A 57 -8.75 4.85 -20.42
CA ALA A 57 -9.92 5.22 -19.62
C ALA A 57 -10.55 6.50 -20.16
N ALA A 58 -11.78 6.76 -19.78
CA ALA A 58 -12.37 8.08 -19.90
C ALA A 58 -12.02 8.92 -18.68
N CYS A 59 -11.75 10.21 -18.86
CA CYS A 59 -11.54 11.13 -17.76
C CYS A 59 -12.84 11.29 -16.96
N PRO A 60 -12.82 11.03 -15.61
CA PRO A 60 -14.03 11.17 -14.80
C PRO A 60 -14.57 12.61 -14.73
N LYS A 61 -13.70 13.59 -14.98
CA LYS A 61 -14.06 15.01 -14.88
C LYS A 61 -14.65 15.59 -16.18
N CYS A 62 -14.13 15.20 -17.34
CA CYS A 62 -14.52 15.81 -18.62
C CYS A 62 -14.98 14.81 -19.70
N GLY A 63 -14.88 13.50 -19.43
CA GLY A 63 -15.26 12.45 -20.39
C GLY A 63 -14.28 12.22 -21.55
N ALA A 64 -13.25 13.03 -21.69
CA ALA A 64 -12.27 12.87 -22.77
C ALA A 64 -11.45 11.58 -22.62
N PRO A 65 -10.89 11.05 -23.72
CA PRO A 65 -9.92 9.96 -23.64
C PRO A 65 -8.76 10.32 -22.70
N ALA A 66 -8.41 9.38 -21.83
CA ALA A 66 -7.42 9.57 -20.80
C ALA A 66 -6.69 8.24 -20.52
N ARG A 67 -5.72 8.26 -19.62
CA ARG A 67 -4.90 7.09 -19.31
C ARG A 67 -4.86 6.83 -17.82
N ARG A 68 -5.07 5.57 -17.42
CA ARG A 68 -4.80 5.13 -16.05
C ARG A 68 -3.32 5.26 -15.73
N ASP A 69 -3.02 5.56 -14.48
CA ASP A 69 -1.68 5.33 -13.96
C ASP A 69 -1.35 3.85 -14.09
N THR A 70 -0.17 3.54 -14.62
CA THR A 70 0.28 2.16 -14.86
C THR A 70 1.23 1.67 -13.77
N ASP A 71 1.55 2.52 -12.80
CA ASP A 71 2.32 2.12 -11.64
C ASP A 71 1.42 1.49 -10.56
N THR A 72 2.00 0.59 -9.79
CA THR A 72 1.40 0.06 -8.56
C THR A 72 2.08 0.69 -7.36
N MET A 73 1.43 0.66 -6.21
CA MET A 73 2.04 1.09 -4.96
C MET A 73 3.05 0.06 -4.47
N ASP A 74 4.06 0.52 -3.74
CA ASP A 74 4.94 -0.36 -2.98
C ASP A 74 4.11 -1.28 -2.08
N THR A 75 4.49 -2.56 -2.00
CA THR A 75 3.73 -3.57 -1.25
C THR A 75 3.65 -3.28 0.25
N PHE A 76 4.58 -2.51 0.82
CA PHE A 76 4.48 -2.05 2.19
C PHE A 76 3.32 -1.06 2.43
N VAL A 77 2.76 -0.46 1.38
CA VAL A 77 1.54 0.37 1.51
C VAL A 77 0.36 -0.49 1.95
N ASP A 78 0.18 -1.67 1.35
CA ASP A 78 -0.90 -2.58 1.71
C ASP A 78 -0.78 -3.07 3.15
N SER A 79 0.43 -3.47 3.54
CA SER A 79 0.70 -3.99 4.89
C SER A 79 0.88 -2.89 5.95
N SER A 80 0.87 -1.63 5.56
CA SER A 80 1.16 -0.51 6.48
C SER A 80 0.06 -0.24 7.49
N TRP A 81 -1.16 -0.71 7.27
CA TRP A 81 -2.32 -0.40 8.07
C TRP A 81 -3.09 -1.64 8.58
N TYR A 82 -2.56 -2.84 8.41
CA TYR A 82 -3.23 -4.09 8.80
C TYR A 82 -3.65 -4.10 10.28
N PHE A 83 -2.86 -3.50 11.16
CA PHE A 83 -3.16 -3.40 12.57
C PHE A 83 -4.46 -2.60 12.83
N ALA A 84 -4.76 -1.60 12.01
CA ALA A 84 -6.02 -0.87 12.05
C ALA A 84 -7.17 -1.76 11.54
N ARG A 85 -6.96 -2.50 10.44
CA ARG A 85 -7.96 -3.45 9.92
C ARG A 85 -8.33 -4.53 10.93
N PHE A 86 -7.39 -5.00 11.73
CA PHE A 86 -7.63 -6.00 12.77
C PHE A 86 -8.61 -5.56 13.85
N THR A 87 -8.82 -4.27 14.02
CA THR A 87 -9.83 -3.77 14.98
C THR A 87 -11.26 -4.02 14.53
N ASP A 88 -11.48 -4.23 13.22
CA ASP A 88 -12.80 -4.46 12.63
C ASP A 88 -12.72 -5.35 11.39
N PRO A 89 -12.25 -6.61 11.54
CA PRO A 89 -11.85 -7.47 10.41
C PRO A 89 -13.02 -7.95 9.56
N TRP A 90 -14.24 -7.95 10.10
CA TRP A 90 -15.45 -8.43 9.42
C TRP A 90 -16.26 -7.32 8.74
N ASN A 91 -15.78 -6.10 8.77
CA ASN A 91 -16.46 -4.97 8.14
C ASN A 91 -16.32 -5.06 6.61
N GLU A 92 -17.45 -5.23 5.91
CA GLU A 92 -17.49 -5.31 4.46
C GLU A 92 -17.79 -3.95 3.81
N SER A 93 -18.21 -2.94 4.60
CA SER A 93 -18.64 -1.63 4.08
C SER A 93 -17.55 -0.56 4.18
N ALA A 94 -16.57 -0.72 5.05
CA ALA A 94 -15.49 0.24 5.26
C ALA A 94 -14.19 -0.44 5.68
N PRO A 95 -13.03 0.20 5.47
CA PRO A 95 -11.74 -0.33 5.91
C PRO A 95 -11.67 -0.56 7.41
N THR A 96 -12.25 0.34 8.20
CA THR A 96 -12.34 0.31 9.66
C THR A 96 -13.56 1.10 10.13
N THR A 97 -14.03 0.84 11.34
CA THR A 97 -14.99 1.70 12.01
C THR A 97 -14.25 2.64 12.95
N LEU A 98 -14.47 3.96 12.83
CA LEU A 98 -13.77 4.98 13.61
C LEU A 98 -13.82 4.69 15.12
N ARG A 99 -14.96 4.24 15.63
CA ARG A 99 -15.14 3.84 17.04
C ARG A 99 -14.15 2.77 17.50
N PHE A 100 -13.77 1.84 16.62
CA PHE A 100 -12.87 0.74 16.98
C PHE A 100 -11.40 1.11 16.80
N VAL A 101 -11.07 1.98 15.86
CA VAL A 101 -9.68 2.35 15.62
C VAL A 101 -9.22 3.52 16.49
N ASP A 102 -10.12 4.45 16.83
CA ASP A 102 -9.76 5.74 17.42
C ASP A 102 -10.74 6.17 18.53
N GLY A 103 -10.35 7.19 19.28
CA GLY A 103 -11.16 7.74 20.34
C GLY A 103 -10.99 7.01 21.68
N LYS A 104 -11.89 7.32 22.63
CA LYS A 104 -11.78 6.90 24.03
C LYS A 104 -11.77 5.37 24.22
N ASP A 105 -12.53 4.68 23.39
CA ASP A 105 -12.69 3.21 23.44
C ASP A 105 -11.99 2.53 22.24
N GLY A 106 -11.18 3.27 21.49
CA GLY A 106 -10.46 2.78 20.34
C GLY A 106 -9.25 1.91 20.70
N TRP A 107 -8.85 1.06 19.75
CA TRP A 107 -7.71 0.14 19.92
C TRP A 107 -6.37 0.78 19.58
N LEU A 108 -6.36 1.91 18.90
CA LEU A 108 -5.12 2.60 18.53
C LEU A 108 -4.83 3.78 19.47
N PRO A 109 -3.54 4.10 19.67
CA PRO A 109 -2.36 3.41 19.16
C PRO A 109 -2.14 2.05 19.82
N VAL A 110 -1.51 1.11 19.09
CA VAL A 110 -1.12 -0.20 19.63
C VAL A 110 -0.16 -0.01 20.81
N ASN A 111 -0.45 -0.61 21.95
CA ASN A 111 0.32 -0.40 23.18
C ASN A 111 1.76 -0.89 23.06
N GLN A 112 1.95 -2.11 22.53
CA GLN A 112 3.26 -2.72 22.35
C GLN A 112 3.34 -3.38 20.97
N TYR A 113 4.24 -2.91 20.13
CA TYR A 113 4.50 -3.49 18.81
C TYR A 113 5.85 -4.20 18.81
N ILE A 114 5.89 -5.43 18.32
CA ILE A 114 7.08 -6.28 18.37
C ILE A 114 7.45 -6.67 16.95
N GLY A 115 8.70 -6.47 16.57
CA GLY A 115 9.19 -6.80 15.24
C GLY A 115 10.68 -6.61 15.06
N GLY A 116 11.18 -6.93 13.89
CA GLY A 116 12.59 -6.78 13.55
C GLY A 116 13.00 -5.32 13.36
N ILE A 117 14.26 -5.01 13.69
CA ILE A 117 14.81 -3.66 13.53
C ILE A 117 14.85 -3.18 12.08
N GLU A 118 14.92 -4.09 11.11
CA GLU A 118 14.92 -3.80 9.67
C GLU A 118 13.68 -3.02 9.22
N HIS A 119 12.57 -3.17 9.94
CA HIS A 119 11.32 -2.46 9.65
C HIS A 119 11.34 -0.98 10.02
N ALA A 120 12.38 -0.49 10.70
CA ALA A 120 12.50 0.92 11.05
C ALA A 120 12.43 1.84 9.81
N ILE A 121 12.98 1.41 8.68
CA ILE A 121 12.96 2.13 7.40
C ILE A 121 11.99 1.51 6.37
N LEU A 122 11.25 0.48 6.74
CA LEU A 122 10.27 -0.21 5.92
C LEU A 122 8.87 -0.06 6.52
N HIS A 123 8.32 -1.13 7.07
CA HIS A 123 6.95 -1.16 7.59
C HIS A 123 6.63 -0.04 8.60
N LEU A 124 7.52 0.24 9.54
CA LEU A 124 7.27 1.27 10.56
C LEU A 124 7.17 2.68 9.95
N LEU A 125 7.98 2.98 8.95
CA LEU A 125 7.92 4.26 8.24
C LEU A 125 6.59 4.39 7.47
N TYR A 126 6.21 3.35 6.73
CA TYR A 126 4.94 3.32 6.00
C TYR A 126 3.73 3.37 6.95
N SER A 127 3.76 2.66 8.08
CA SER A 127 2.68 2.68 9.07
C SER A 127 2.45 4.08 9.65
N ARG A 128 3.53 4.80 9.94
CA ARG A 128 3.46 6.19 10.42
C ARG A 128 2.91 7.14 9.35
N PHE A 129 3.38 6.99 8.12
CA PHE A 129 2.86 7.74 6.98
C PHE A 129 1.35 7.47 6.79
N PHE A 130 0.95 6.21 6.77
CA PHE A 130 -0.43 5.81 6.52
C PHE A 130 -1.38 6.28 7.64
N THR A 131 -0.96 6.18 8.91
CA THR A 131 -1.72 6.69 10.06
C THR A 131 -1.96 8.19 9.94
N ARG A 132 -0.96 8.95 9.52
CA ARG A 132 -1.10 10.40 9.29
C ARG A 132 -2.00 10.71 8.09
N ALA A 133 -1.93 9.92 7.04
CA ALA A 133 -2.81 10.03 5.88
C ALA A 133 -4.27 9.73 6.28
N MET A 134 -4.52 8.65 7.03
CA MET A 134 -5.85 8.33 7.57
C MET A 134 -6.41 9.47 8.42
N LYS A 135 -5.58 10.12 9.23
CA LYS A 135 -5.99 11.29 10.00
C LYS A 135 -6.32 12.48 9.10
N ALA A 136 -5.50 12.75 8.11
CA ALA A 136 -5.70 13.87 7.18
C ALA A 136 -6.98 13.70 6.32
N THR A 137 -7.41 12.46 6.09
CA THR A 137 -8.60 12.12 5.31
C THR A 137 -9.84 11.83 6.17
N GLY A 138 -9.74 12.01 7.51
CA GLY A 138 -10.89 11.87 8.42
C GLY A 138 -11.19 10.43 8.88
N HIS A 139 -10.36 9.45 8.51
CA HIS A 139 -10.46 8.08 9.01
C HIS A 139 -9.94 7.89 10.44
N LEU A 140 -9.18 8.85 10.95
CA LEU A 140 -8.75 8.97 12.35
C LEU A 140 -8.92 10.41 12.82
N THR A 141 -9.20 10.60 14.11
CA THR A 141 -9.37 11.93 14.71
C THR A 141 -8.29 12.27 15.73
N GLU A 142 -7.97 11.36 16.63
CA GLU A 142 -7.04 11.59 17.75
C GLU A 142 -5.65 10.99 17.49
N VAL A 143 -5.60 9.78 16.98
CA VAL A 143 -4.35 9.03 16.76
C VAL A 143 -3.47 9.69 15.71
N LYS A 144 -2.19 9.89 16.06
CA LYS A 144 -1.17 10.46 15.16
C LYS A 144 -0.02 9.50 14.88
N GLU A 145 0.22 8.59 15.80
CA GLU A 145 1.26 7.56 15.72
C GLU A 145 0.62 6.19 15.93
N PRO A 146 0.98 5.18 15.14
CA PRO A 146 0.32 3.88 15.18
C PRO A 146 0.66 3.06 16.43
N PHE A 147 1.83 3.27 17.02
CA PHE A 147 2.37 2.47 18.12
C PHE A 147 2.82 3.34 19.28
N GLN A 148 2.50 2.95 20.52
CA GLN A 148 2.97 3.61 21.73
C GLN A 148 4.39 3.16 22.10
N GLY A 149 4.67 1.88 21.98
CA GLY A 149 5.94 1.28 22.29
C GLY A 149 6.37 0.30 21.21
N LEU A 150 7.67 0.28 20.93
CA LEU A 150 8.29 -0.65 20.01
C LEU A 150 9.29 -1.51 20.78
N PHE A 151 9.19 -2.81 20.64
CA PHE A 151 10.21 -3.75 21.06
C PHE A 151 10.84 -4.39 19.83
N THR A 152 12.09 -4.07 19.57
CA THR A 152 12.82 -4.63 18.44
C THR A 152 13.47 -5.95 18.82
N GLN A 153 13.15 -6.98 18.06
CA GLN A 153 13.85 -8.27 18.15
C GLN A 153 15.22 -8.18 17.47
N GLY A 154 16.17 -9.00 17.95
CA GLY A 154 17.40 -9.22 17.22
C GLY A 154 17.15 -9.87 15.86
N MET A 155 18.10 -9.69 14.94
CA MET A 155 18.03 -10.37 13.66
C MET A 155 18.20 -11.89 13.86
N VAL A 156 17.34 -12.65 13.18
CA VAL A 156 17.51 -14.11 13.14
C VAL A 156 18.74 -14.41 12.30
N VAL A 157 19.66 -15.15 12.88
CA VAL A 157 20.87 -15.62 12.21
C VAL A 157 20.87 -17.14 12.13
N HIS A 158 21.45 -17.68 11.09
CA HIS A 158 21.61 -19.11 10.87
C HIS A 158 23.01 -19.40 10.36
N GLU A 159 23.53 -20.56 10.67
CA GLU A 159 24.78 -21.03 10.11
C GLU A 159 24.67 -21.17 8.60
N THR A 160 25.71 -20.75 7.90
CA THR A 160 25.87 -20.94 6.47
C THR A 160 27.11 -21.80 6.21
N TYR A 161 27.02 -22.65 5.20
CA TYR A 161 28.07 -23.62 4.93
C TYR A 161 28.71 -23.35 3.56
N ARG A 162 30.02 -23.61 3.51
CA ARG A 162 30.77 -23.61 2.24
C ARG A 162 31.30 -24.99 1.96
N ALA A 163 31.18 -25.42 0.73
CA ALA A 163 31.84 -26.60 0.21
C ALA A 163 33.38 -26.41 0.15
N ALA A 164 34.11 -27.49 0.03
CA ALA A 164 35.57 -27.44 -0.03
C ALA A 164 36.14 -26.59 -1.18
N ASN A 165 35.36 -26.43 -2.28
CA ASN A 165 35.67 -25.56 -3.41
C ASN A 165 35.35 -24.07 -3.18
N GLY A 166 34.82 -23.71 -1.99
CA GLY A 166 34.47 -22.35 -1.62
C GLY A 166 33.05 -21.89 -1.99
N ASP A 167 32.29 -22.71 -2.68
CA ASP A 167 30.91 -22.40 -3.04
C ASP A 167 29.99 -22.47 -1.79
N TRP A 168 28.97 -21.66 -1.79
CA TRP A 168 27.91 -21.75 -0.79
C TRP A 168 27.04 -23.01 -1.01
N VAL A 169 26.68 -23.68 0.06
CA VAL A 169 25.82 -24.87 0.06
C VAL A 169 24.42 -24.51 0.48
#